data_d8744bb034060434b28d3eec65b29ab6
#
_entry.id   d8744bb034060434b28d3eec65b29ab6
#
_cell.length_a   1.000
_cell.length_b   1.000
_cell.length_c   1.000
_cell.angle_alpha   90.00
_cell.angle_beta   90.00
_cell.angle_gamma   90.00
#
_symmetry.space_group_name_H-M   'P 1'
#
loop_
_entity.id
_entity.type
_entity.pdbx_description
1 polymer ?
#
loop_
_entity_poly.entity_id
_entity_poly.type
_entity_poly.pdbx_seq_one_letter_code
_entity_poly.pdbx_strand_id
1 'polypeptide(L)'
;SEPRSDLIRAILINGAEDIGVSDIPNPSEGWGQLSLDNSLYPISHSGQDMSVMYDYTRELSPGHGFTYTIDVEPGAGLDITLAWNDLKGSSVANQSAARLVNDLDLMVTSPDGITYLGNHFNSGFSVTGGVEDGLNNLERVKIEDAPQGVWTIRVGNSGGDIQGYSIVATYLGQELYYSDLTVFEGSLSTSIDTPLQGDTVLIEAAWGNQATASTDSYDIEIHDVTTGDLLHSSRRAQLSGGSMDSLSFPHSFSSTGEHVLRLSLDSSSEIDELNDELTGTNNNVIEIVVQVSQIGVRVTPLLENGELPSSPSELQDAKSRSMNPRDSSSVYFSLELRNEGTSPISVQLSVSPVNVISDNGILQPPSDEWWKLLNESGPWDLSPMGTEGDSVIVELNLTAHPESTPSSLPGEVFALPGTFVTDLNLFDINAPTVNNVIRLEAEVERIEGLVTVLAGEGGAEAEPGQWASFSLAVGNDGNGPTQYEVSCSTENSWPINIWESESPEILTDPIGRLLYTTLPIKIKIPKLPNGEPSAGTTEVVTCATQSVNDPSLVTYDSVSVR
;
A
#
# COMPACT_ATOMS: atom_id res chain seq x y z
N SER A 1 -19.40 3.37 16.75
CA SER A 1 -17.97 3.67 16.47
C SER A 1 -17.80 5.19 16.38
N GLU A 2 -16.72 5.70 16.85
CA GLU A 2 -16.37 7.11 16.65
C GLU A 2 -16.06 7.35 15.17
N PRO A 3 -16.43 8.51 14.60
CA PRO A 3 -16.12 8.82 13.22
C PRO A 3 -14.59 9.00 13.04
N ARG A 4 -14.05 8.50 11.94
CA ARG A 4 -12.63 8.67 11.60
C ARG A 4 -12.29 10.15 11.38
N SER A 5 -11.06 10.55 11.70
CA SER A 5 -10.61 11.95 11.58
C SER A 5 -10.60 12.44 10.12
N ASP A 6 -10.27 11.58 9.17
CA ASP A 6 -10.32 11.87 7.72
C ASP A 6 -11.77 12.11 7.26
N LEU A 7 -12.76 11.35 7.77
CA LEU A 7 -14.17 11.60 7.48
C LEU A 7 -14.63 12.97 8.00
N ILE A 8 -14.27 13.29 9.25
CA ILE A 8 -14.61 14.60 9.81
C ILE A 8 -13.99 15.71 8.97
N ARG A 9 -12.72 15.57 8.61
CA ARG A 9 -12.01 16.53 7.75
C ARG A 9 -12.68 16.69 6.39
N ALA A 10 -13.06 15.57 5.73
CA ALA A 10 -13.75 15.60 4.45
C ALA A 10 -15.11 16.32 4.55
N ILE A 11 -15.92 16.01 5.56
CA ILE A 11 -17.22 16.65 5.79
C ILE A 11 -17.07 18.18 6.01
N LEU A 12 -16.14 18.59 6.86
CA LEU A 12 -15.94 20.00 7.20
C LEU A 12 -15.43 20.81 5.99
N ILE A 13 -14.54 20.24 5.19
CA ILE A 13 -14.01 20.90 3.99
C ILE A 13 -15.04 20.91 2.86
N ASN A 14 -15.79 19.82 2.68
CA ASN A 14 -16.86 19.76 1.69
C ASN A 14 -17.92 20.86 1.91
N GLY A 15 -18.31 21.10 3.17
CA GLY A 15 -19.27 22.14 3.52
C GLY A 15 -18.68 23.54 3.72
N ALA A 16 -17.37 23.74 3.56
CA ALA A 16 -16.75 25.04 3.79
C ALA A 16 -17.13 26.07 2.73
N GLU A 17 -17.37 27.30 3.17
CA GLU A 17 -17.77 28.44 2.35
C GLU A 17 -16.59 29.35 2.02
N ASP A 18 -16.50 29.72 0.77
CA ASP A 18 -15.56 30.72 0.27
C ASP A 18 -15.94 32.11 0.80
N ILE A 19 -14.99 32.86 1.33
CA ILE A 19 -15.22 34.17 1.92
C ILE A 19 -14.60 35.27 1.07
N GLY A 20 -15.41 36.02 0.39
CA GLY A 20 -14.95 37.21 -0.33
C GLY A 20 -14.81 36.98 -1.83
N VAL A 21 -13.59 36.82 -2.32
CA VAL A 21 -13.36 36.55 -3.76
C VAL A 21 -13.32 35.05 -3.97
N SER A 22 -14.02 34.56 -4.97
CA SER A 22 -14.07 33.14 -5.29
C SER A 22 -12.70 32.62 -5.77
N ASP A 23 -11.87 32.15 -4.83
CA ASP A 23 -10.48 31.75 -5.10
C ASP A 23 -9.94 30.62 -4.17
N ILE A 24 -10.83 29.88 -3.49
CA ILE A 24 -10.40 28.71 -2.70
C ILE A 24 -9.91 27.56 -3.60
N PRO A 25 -8.88 26.79 -3.15
CA PRO A 25 -8.10 27.00 -1.92
C PRO A 25 -7.06 28.11 -2.08
N ASN A 26 -6.87 28.92 -1.02
CA ASN A 26 -5.89 29.99 -1.02
C ASN A 26 -5.10 30.08 0.31
N PRO A 27 -3.93 30.77 0.35
CA PRO A 27 -3.13 30.84 1.58
C PRO A 27 -3.76 31.62 2.75
N SER A 28 -4.82 32.39 2.51
CA SER A 28 -5.43 33.27 3.52
C SER A 28 -6.51 32.56 4.33
N GLU A 29 -7.32 31.75 3.70
CA GLU A 29 -8.47 31.07 4.27
C GLU A 29 -8.48 29.55 4.02
N GLY A 30 -7.45 29.02 3.32
CA GLY A 30 -7.39 27.60 3.00
C GLY A 30 -8.58 27.17 2.14
N TRP A 31 -9.42 26.30 2.66
CA TRP A 31 -10.63 25.78 2.01
C TRP A 31 -11.89 26.62 2.26
N GLY A 32 -11.76 27.74 2.95
CA GLY A 32 -12.87 28.62 3.29
C GLY A 32 -13.29 28.57 4.76
N GLN A 33 -14.37 29.28 5.08
CA GLN A 33 -14.94 29.31 6.41
C GLN A 33 -15.76 28.04 6.70
N LEU A 34 -15.57 27.48 7.89
CA LEU A 34 -16.36 26.36 8.35
C LEU A 34 -17.85 26.74 8.45
N SER A 35 -18.70 25.97 7.78
CA SER A 35 -20.16 26.04 7.85
C SER A 35 -20.71 24.68 8.30
N LEU A 36 -21.19 24.61 9.55
CA LEU A 36 -21.79 23.39 10.06
C LEU A 36 -23.13 23.08 9.38
N ASP A 37 -23.86 24.10 8.99
CA ASP A 37 -25.12 23.91 8.29
C ASP A 37 -24.88 23.23 6.93
N ASN A 38 -23.94 23.72 6.14
CA ASN A 38 -23.57 23.10 4.86
C ASN A 38 -22.88 21.73 5.03
N SER A 39 -22.16 21.55 6.12
CA SER A 39 -21.50 20.26 6.39
C SER A 39 -22.45 19.16 6.82
N LEU A 40 -23.56 19.49 7.49
CA LEU A 40 -24.48 18.51 8.06
C LEU A 40 -25.85 18.49 7.37
N TYR A 41 -26.29 19.63 6.84
CA TYR A 41 -27.61 19.81 6.22
C TYR A 41 -27.50 20.70 4.97
N PRO A 42 -26.77 20.26 3.94
CA PRO A 42 -26.55 21.08 2.76
C PRO A 42 -27.87 21.35 2.02
N ILE A 43 -28.03 22.60 1.64
CA ILE A 43 -29.22 23.08 0.89
C ILE A 43 -28.74 23.72 -0.42
N SER A 44 -29.42 23.42 -1.53
CA SER A 44 -29.14 24.04 -2.83
C SER A 44 -29.48 25.53 -2.84
N HIS A 45 -29.00 26.27 -3.82
CA HIS A 45 -29.34 27.68 -4.02
C HIS A 45 -30.85 27.92 -4.22
N SER A 46 -31.61 26.90 -4.63
CA SER A 46 -33.08 26.94 -4.75
C SER A 46 -33.80 26.59 -3.45
N GLY A 47 -33.05 26.27 -2.37
CA GLY A 47 -33.61 25.90 -1.07
C GLY A 47 -34.08 24.45 -0.97
N GLN A 48 -33.62 23.58 -1.85
CA GLN A 48 -33.87 22.13 -1.79
C GLN A 48 -32.83 21.44 -0.95
N ASP A 49 -33.21 20.43 -0.18
CA ASP A 49 -32.28 19.57 0.54
C ASP A 49 -31.39 18.81 -0.45
N MET A 50 -30.09 18.84 -0.24
CA MET A 50 -29.12 18.13 -1.07
C MET A 50 -28.88 16.72 -0.50
N SER A 51 -28.58 15.79 -1.38
CA SER A 51 -28.12 14.46 -1.01
C SER A 51 -26.66 14.52 -0.54
N VAL A 52 -26.33 13.70 0.45
CA VAL A 52 -24.97 13.53 0.94
C VAL A 52 -24.61 12.05 0.87
N MET A 53 -23.69 11.70 -0.01
CA MET A 53 -23.05 10.40 -0.04
C MET A 53 -21.77 10.48 0.78
N TYR A 54 -21.48 9.46 1.58
CA TYR A 54 -20.17 9.32 2.23
C TYR A 54 -19.78 7.85 2.39
N ASP A 55 -18.49 7.57 2.21
CA ASP A 55 -17.88 6.27 2.51
C ASP A 55 -16.55 6.47 3.23
N TYR A 56 -16.32 5.67 4.25
CA TYR A 56 -15.08 5.65 5.05
C TYR A 56 -14.67 4.22 5.42
N THR A 57 -15.24 3.25 4.71
CA THR A 57 -15.08 1.81 5.03
C THR A 57 -14.12 1.11 4.11
N ARG A 58 -13.62 1.78 3.06
CA ARG A 58 -12.81 1.17 2.02
C ARG A 58 -11.34 1.45 2.19
N GLU A 59 -10.56 0.51 1.70
CA GLU A 59 -9.12 0.56 1.55
C GLU A 59 -8.76 0.16 0.13
N LEU A 60 -7.75 0.81 -0.45
CA LEU A 60 -7.29 0.53 -1.80
C LEU A 60 -5.83 0.10 -1.78
N SER A 61 -5.54 -1.01 -2.44
CA SER A 61 -4.17 -1.42 -2.77
C SER A 61 -3.59 -0.56 -3.89
N PRO A 62 -2.27 -0.40 -3.97
CA PRO A 62 -1.62 0.30 -5.08
C PRO A 62 -2.06 -0.24 -6.46
N GLY A 63 -2.33 0.66 -7.40
CA GLY A 63 -2.83 0.34 -8.74
C GLY A 63 -4.33 0.04 -8.81
N HIS A 64 -5.03 -0.01 -7.66
CA HIS A 64 -6.47 -0.27 -7.62
C HIS A 64 -7.26 1.03 -7.49
N GLY A 65 -8.55 0.96 -7.83
CA GLY A 65 -9.48 2.07 -7.68
C GLY A 65 -10.85 1.58 -7.26
N PHE A 66 -11.69 2.53 -6.90
CA PHE A 66 -13.10 2.28 -6.60
C PHE A 66 -13.96 3.40 -7.16
N THR A 67 -15.10 3.05 -7.77
CA THR A 67 -15.99 3.98 -8.44
C THR A 67 -17.36 4.05 -7.76
N TYR A 68 -17.76 5.27 -7.46
CA TYR A 68 -19.12 5.62 -7.03
C TYR A 68 -19.84 6.26 -8.20
N THR A 69 -21.16 6.13 -8.23
CA THR A 69 -21.98 6.69 -9.28
C THR A 69 -23.17 7.43 -8.68
N ILE A 70 -23.43 8.61 -9.19
CA ILE A 70 -24.55 9.45 -8.78
C ILE A 70 -25.31 9.96 -10.01
N ASP A 71 -26.63 10.07 -9.90
CA ASP A 71 -27.46 10.75 -10.88
C ASP A 71 -27.77 12.15 -10.36
N VAL A 72 -27.22 13.17 -11.01
CA VAL A 72 -27.33 14.57 -10.60
C VAL A 72 -28.51 15.23 -11.29
N GLU A 73 -29.38 15.87 -10.50
CA GLU A 73 -30.47 16.69 -10.97
C GLU A 73 -30.01 18.13 -11.24
N PRO A 74 -30.65 18.87 -12.16
CA PRO A 74 -30.25 20.24 -12.46
C PRO A 74 -30.60 21.22 -11.34
N GLY A 75 -29.79 22.25 -11.15
CA GLY A 75 -30.08 23.39 -10.29
C GLY A 75 -29.31 23.43 -8.98
N ALA A 76 -28.28 22.59 -8.83
CA ALA A 76 -27.33 22.67 -7.74
C ALA A 76 -25.91 22.39 -8.20
N GLY A 77 -24.91 22.81 -7.40
CA GLY A 77 -23.53 22.41 -7.58
C GLY A 77 -23.28 20.98 -7.15
N LEU A 78 -22.15 20.46 -7.54
CA LEU A 78 -21.60 19.17 -7.10
C LEU A 78 -20.30 19.44 -6.35
N ASP A 79 -20.18 18.93 -5.14
CA ASP A 79 -19.00 19.11 -4.29
C ASP A 79 -18.55 17.76 -3.73
N ILE A 80 -17.33 17.36 -4.03
CA ILE A 80 -16.78 16.04 -3.65
C ILE A 80 -15.44 16.26 -2.98
N THR A 81 -15.27 15.69 -1.81
CA THR A 81 -14.02 15.77 -1.03
C THR A 81 -13.56 14.37 -0.62
N LEU A 82 -12.36 14.02 -1.05
CA LEU A 82 -11.59 12.86 -0.65
C LEU A 82 -10.58 13.26 0.42
N ALA A 83 -10.43 12.48 1.48
CA ALA A 83 -9.40 12.68 2.49
C ALA A 83 -8.91 11.34 3.04
N TRP A 84 -7.63 11.28 3.37
CA TRP A 84 -7.04 10.10 4.01
C TRP A 84 -6.00 10.48 5.05
N ASN A 85 -5.82 9.61 6.02
CA ASN A 85 -4.77 9.74 7.03
C ASN A 85 -3.53 9.04 6.48
N ASP A 86 -2.70 9.81 5.81
CA ASP A 86 -1.45 9.30 5.27
C ASP A 86 -0.41 9.05 6.37
N LEU A 87 0.51 8.14 6.10
CA LEU A 87 1.66 7.90 6.96
C LEU A 87 2.58 9.13 7.01
N LYS A 88 3.37 9.23 8.07
CA LYS A 88 4.32 10.33 8.23
C LYS A 88 5.41 10.27 7.15
N GLY A 89 5.38 11.24 6.24
CA GLY A 89 6.40 11.40 5.21
C GLY A 89 7.80 11.73 5.75
N SER A 90 8.81 11.54 4.92
CA SER A 90 10.21 11.82 5.26
C SER A 90 10.44 13.30 5.58
N SER A 91 11.21 13.60 6.62
CA SER A 91 11.65 14.94 7.01
C SER A 91 12.82 15.41 6.15
N VAL A 92 12.63 15.57 4.84
CA VAL A 92 13.68 16.12 3.94
C VAL A 92 13.74 17.65 4.01
N ALA A 93 14.93 18.20 3.81
CA ALA A 93 15.19 19.64 3.88
C ALA A 93 14.51 20.45 2.76
N ASN A 94 14.06 19.82 1.69
CA ASN A 94 13.40 20.49 0.56
C ASN A 94 11.88 20.56 0.81
N GLN A 95 11.36 21.76 1.06
CA GLN A 95 9.93 21.99 1.35
C GLN A 95 9.00 21.79 0.16
N SER A 96 9.53 21.71 -1.06
CA SER A 96 8.75 21.54 -2.30
C SER A 96 8.71 20.08 -2.81
N ALA A 97 9.29 19.13 -2.08
CA ALA A 97 9.20 17.73 -2.46
C ALA A 97 7.86 17.12 -2.00
N ALA A 98 7.30 16.24 -2.81
CA ALA A 98 6.16 15.40 -2.42
C ALA A 98 6.48 14.64 -1.12
N ARG A 99 5.53 14.59 -0.21
CA ARG A 99 5.70 13.97 1.11
C ARG A 99 4.66 12.90 1.41
N LEU A 100 3.76 12.68 0.46
CA LEU A 100 2.83 11.57 0.55
C LEU A 100 3.61 10.26 0.57
N VAL A 101 3.18 9.37 1.42
CA VAL A 101 3.61 7.97 1.47
C VAL A 101 2.64 7.16 0.62
N ASN A 102 1.35 7.41 0.79
CA ASN A 102 0.29 6.82 -0.01
C ASN A 102 -0.40 7.92 -0.82
N ASP A 103 -0.46 7.72 -2.12
CA ASP A 103 -0.98 8.71 -3.07
C ASP A 103 -2.32 8.25 -3.62
N LEU A 104 -3.40 8.91 -3.17
CA LEU A 104 -4.74 8.67 -3.66
C LEU A 104 -5.20 9.81 -4.54
N ASP A 105 -5.84 9.48 -5.66
CA ASP A 105 -6.32 10.42 -6.65
C ASP A 105 -7.84 10.42 -6.74
N LEU A 106 -8.44 11.61 -6.78
CA LEU A 106 -9.84 11.84 -7.04
C LEU A 106 -10.08 12.23 -8.50
N MET A 107 -10.83 11.43 -9.21
CA MET A 107 -11.25 11.69 -10.58
C MET A 107 -12.77 11.71 -10.67
N VAL A 108 -13.34 12.77 -11.20
CA VAL A 108 -14.79 12.94 -11.35
C VAL A 108 -15.12 13.16 -12.81
N THR A 109 -15.98 12.32 -13.38
CA THR A 109 -16.33 12.39 -14.80
C THR A 109 -17.81 12.74 -14.95
N SER A 110 -18.08 13.76 -15.76
CA SER A 110 -19.43 14.23 -16.05
C SER A 110 -20.19 13.31 -17.03
N PRO A 111 -21.52 13.46 -17.18
CA PRO A 111 -22.31 12.72 -18.17
C PRO A 111 -21.83 12.87 -19.61
N ASP A 112 -21.15 13.99 -19.94
CA ASP A 112 -20.58 14.26 -21.26
C ASP A 112 -19.15 13.71 -21.44
N GLY A 113 -18.64 12.93 -20.46
CA GLY A 113 -17.31 12.35 -20.48
C GLY A 113 -16.17 13.34 -20.16
N ILE A 114 -16.48 14.50 -19.59
CA ILE A 114 -15.50 15.48 -19.16
C ILE A 114 -14.98 15.10 -17.78
N THR A 115 -13.66 14.99 -17.65
CA THR A 115 -12.99 14.60 -16.40
C THR A 115 -12.41 15.80 -15.67
N TYR A 116 -12.64 15.82 -14.35
CA TYR A 116 -12.09 16.77 -13.38
C TYR A 116 -11.20 16.01 -12.40
N LEU A 117 -9.97 16.50 -12.23
CA LEU A 117 -9.02 15.96 -11.24
C LEU A 117 -9.12 16.73 -9.94
N GLY A 118 -8.78 16.04 -8.83
CA GLY A 118 -8.76 16.64 -7.51
C GLY A 118 -7.84 17.85 -7.43
N ASN A 119 -8.24 18.86 -6.67
CA ASN A 119 -7.46 20.07 -6.39
C ASN A 119 -7.07 20.93 -7.61
N HIS A 120 -7.72 20.72 -8.74
CA HIS A 120 -7.48 21.53 -9.94
C HIS A 120 -8.54 22.63 -10.09
N PHE A 121 -8.25 23.81 -9.51
CA PHE A 121 -9.19 24.91 -9.36
C PHE A 121 -8.82 26.14 -10.19
N ASN A 122 -9.85 26.85 -10.62
CA ASN A 122 -9.76 28.22 -11.12
C ASN A 122 -10.96 29.01 -10.59
N SER A 123 -10.70 30.13 -9.93
CA SER A 123 -11.74 31.00 -9.36
C SER A 123 -12.71 30.24 -8.41
N GLY A 124 -12.18 29.36 -7.56
CA GLY A 124 -12.94 28.63 -6.53
C GLY A 124 -13.68 27.38 -7.02
N PHE A 125 -13.61 27.06 -8.31
CA PHE A 125 -14.28 25.90 -8.89
C PHE A 125 -13.32 25.04 -9.70
N SER A 126 -13.63 23.76 -9.80
CA SER A 126 -12.82 22.82 -10.57
C SER A 126 -12.87 23.07 -12.06
N VAL A 127 -11.73 22.96 -12.71
CA VAL A 127 -11.57 23.06 -14.15
C VAL A 127 -10.96 21.79 -14.73
N THR A 128 -11.15 21.59 -16.02
CA THR A 128 -10.62 20.43 -16.75
C THR A 128 -9.12 20.54 -17.03
N GLY A 129 -8.46 19.41 -17.26
CA GLY A 129 -7.02 19.31 -17.51
C GLY A 129 -6.24 19.26 -16.19
N GLY A 130 -4.95 19.58 -16.24
CA GLY A 130 -4.05 19.50 -15.11
C GLY A 130 -3.38 18.13 -14.98
N VAL A 131 -2.87 17.86 -13.80
CA VAL A 131 -2.25 16.59 -13.39
C VAL A 131 -2.80 16.22 -12.04
N GLU A 132 -2.73 14.95 -11.69
CA GLU A 132 -3.08 14.42 -10.38
C GLU A 132 -2.27 15.08 -9.27
N ASP A 133 -2.85 15.23 -8.07
CA ASP A 133 -2.24 15.97 -6.94
C ASP A 133 -1.43 15.05 -6.02
N GLY A 134 -0.21 14.71 -6.39
CA GLY A 134 0.72 13.94 -5.55
C GLY A 134 1.32 14.70 -4.36
N LEU A 135 0.68 15.76 -3.84
CA LEU A 135 1.22 16.59 -2.77
C LEU A 135 0.37 16.59 -1.50
N ASN A 136 -0.94 16.48 -1.66
CA ASN A 136 -1.90 16.66 -0.58
C ASN A 136 -2.64 15.37 -0.26
N ASN A 137 -2.86 15.08 1.02
CA ASN A 137 -3.69 13.98 1.49
C ASN A 137 -5.17 14.38 1.64
N LEU A 138 -5.60 15.30 0.80
CA LEU A 138 -6.96 15.75 0.63
C LEU A 138 -7.13 16.28 -0.78
N GLU A 139 -8.17 15.82 -1.44
CA GLU A 139 -8.54 16.26 -2.78
C GLU A 139 -10.01 16.65 -2.85
N ARG A 140 -10.29 17.68 -3.62
CA ARG A 140 -11.63 18.20 -3.79
C ARG A 140 -11.93 18.50 -5.25
N VAL A 141 -13.14 18.16 -5.67
CA VAL A 141 -13.74 18.60 -6.93
C VAL A 141 -15.01 19.35 -6.59
N LYS A 142 -15.12 20.60 -7.09
CA LYS A 142 -16.27 21.49 -6.87
C LYS A 142 -16.73 22.07 -8.18
N ILE A 143 -17.96 21.77 -8.56
CA ILE A 143 -18.62 22.22 -9.78
C ILE A 143 -19.78 23.14 -9.39
N GLU A 144 -19.81 24.36 -9.93
CA GLU A 144 -20.82 25.36 -9.59
C GLU A 144 -22.21 24.98 -10.12
N ASP A 145 -22.28 24.67 -11.40
CA ASP A 145 -23.50 24.24 -12.10
C ASP A 145 -23.25 22.87 -12.72
N ALA A 146 -23.54 21.82 -11.99
CA ALA A 146 -23.32 20.47 -12.46
C ALA A 146 -24.36 20.09 -13.53
N PRO A 147 -23.95 19.65 -14.74
CA PRO A 147 -24.84 19.08 -15.74
C PRO A 147 -25.68 17.92 -15.19
N GLN A 148 -26.94 17.90 -15.59
CA GLN A 148 -27.84 16.79 -15.25
C GLN A 148 -27.35 15.49 -15.87
N GLY A 149 -27.44 14.38 -15.12
CA GLY A 149 -27.19 13.03 -15.59
C GLY A 149 -26.23 12.25 -14.68
N VAL A 150 -25.75 11.15 -15.22
CA VAL A 150 -24.92 10.20 -14.47
C VAL A 150 -23.45 10.68 -14.39
N TRP A 151 -22.97 10.87 -13.18
CA TRP A 151 -21.59 11.20 -12.88
C TRP A 151 -20.89 10.01 -12.25
N THR A 152 -19.63 9.84 -12.58
CA THR A 152 -18.77 8.84 -11.93
C THR A 152 -17.71 9.53 -11.07
N ILE A 153 -17.48 8.98 -9.90
CA ILE A 153 -16.50 9.47 -8.90
C ILE A 153 -15.54 8.30 -8.64
N ARG A 154 -14.32 8.41 -9.14
CA ARG A 154 -13.31 7.38 -8.97
C ARG A 154 -12.26 7.83 -7.95
N VAL A 155 -11.96 6.97 -7.02
CA VAL A 155 -10.78 7.07 -6.14
C VAL A 155 -9.78 6.02 -6.60
N GLY A 156 -8.57 6.43 -6.96
CA GLY A 156 -7.46 5.55 -7.30
C GLY A 156 -6.37 5.58 -6.23
N ASN A 157 -5.57 4.53 -6.12
CA ASN A 157 -4.32 4.51 -5.37
C ASN A 157 -3.17 4.40 -6.38
N SER A 158 -2.51 5.52 -6.66
CA SER A 158 -1.42 5.61 -7.65
C SER A 158 -0.06 5.23 -7.08
N GLY A 159 0.07 5.11 -5.76
CA GLY A 159 1.34 4.72 -5.15
C GLY A 159 1.32 4.56 -3.64
N GLY A 160 2.30 3.85 -3.12
CA GLY A 160 2.48 3.56 -1.71
C GLY A 160 1.97 2.18 -1.31
N ASP A 161 1.27 2.10 -0.22
CA ASP A 161 0.72 0.90 0.41
C ASP A 161 -0.81 0.87 0.34
N ILE A 162 -1.42 -0.13 0.98
CA ILE A 162 -2.88 -0.18 1.18
C ILE A 162 -3.29 1.04 2.02
N GLN A 163 -4.18 1.86 1.48
CA GLN A 163 -4.63 3.10 2.12
C GLN A 163 -6.15 3.14 2.28
N GLY A 164 -6.58 3.30 3.53
CA GLY A 164 -7.97 3.62 3.83
C GLY A 164 -8.26 5.11 3.64
N TYR A 165 -9.44 5.44 3.16
CA TYR A 165 -9.85 6.82 2.88
C TYR A 165 -11.27 7.12 3.36
N SER A 166 -11.63 8.40 3.31
CA SER A 166 -12.99 8.88 3.47
C SER A 166 -13.35 9.80 2.31
N ILE A 167 -14.52 9.61 1.74
CA ILE A 167 -15.06 10.44 0.67
C ILE A 167 -16.42 10.99 1.08
N VAL A 168 -16.69 12.23 0.70
CA VAL A 168 -17.97 12.89 0.88
C VAL A 168 -18.36 13.56 -0.43
N ALA A 169 -19.58 13.34 -0.90
CA ALA A 169 -20.15 14.04 -2.05
C ALA A 169 -21.47 14.67 -1.67
N THR A 170 -21.64 15.95 -2.02
CA THR A 170 -22.87 16.72 -1.84
C THR A 170 -23.41 17.13 -3.21
N TYR A 171 -24.63 16.76 -3.50
CA TYR A 171 -25.27 16.97 -4.81
C TYR A 171 -26.81 16.98 -4.69
N LEU A 172 -27.49 17.43 -5.71
CA LEU A 172 -28.91 17.25 -5.84
C LEU A 172 -29.18 16.02 -6.72
N GLY A 173 -29.83 14.99 -6.17
CA GLY A 173 -30.08 13.75 -6.91
C GLY A 173 -30.03 12.49 -6.05
N GLN A 174 -29.63 11.38 -6.63
CA GLN A 174 -29.59 10.07 -5.97
C GLN A 174 -28.28 9.31 -6.26
N GLU A 175 -27.90 8.44 -5.33
CA GLU A 175 -26.83 7.46 -5.55
C GLU A 175 -27.31 6.33 -6.46
N LEU A 176 -26.45 5.92 -7.37
CA LEU A 176 -26.68 4.78 -8.24
C LEU A 176 -25.72 3.65 -7.87
N TYR A 177 -26.18 2.43 -8.03
CA TYR A 177 -25.41 1.24 -7.67
C TYR A 177 -25.16 0.40 -8.93
N TYR A 178 -23.93 0.38 -9.38
CA TYR A 178 -23.46 -0.42 -10.50
C TYR A 178 -22.42 -1.42 -10.05
N SER A 179 -22.22 -2.47 -10.83
CA SER A 179 -21.04 -3.34 -10.77
C SER A 179 -20.00 -2.89 -11.80
N ASP A 180 -18.74 -3.24 -11.56
CA ASP A 180 -17.60 -2.93 -12.44
C ASP A 180 -16.54 -4.01 -12.25
N LEU A 181 -16.61 -5.06 -13.04
CA LEU A 181 -15.57 -6.09 -13.10
C LEU A 181 -14.33 -5.50 -13.76
N THR A 182 -13.19 -5.67 -13.15
CA THR A 182 -11.95 -5.03 -13.60
C THR A 182 -10.76 -5.94 -13.42
N VAL A 183 -9.93 -6.02 -14.46
CA VAL A 183 -8.59 -6.58 -14.38
C VAL A 183 -7.57 -5.47 -14.12
N PHE A 184 -6.45 -5.80 -13.48
CA PHE A 184 -5.40 -4.87 -13.08
C PHE A 184 -4.09 -5.23 -13.78
N GLU A 185 -3.17 -4.28 -13.88
CA GLU A 185 -1.82 -4.58 -14.32
C GLU A 185 -1.20 -5.66 -13.40
N GLY A 186 -0.67 -6.73 -14.01
CA GLY A 186 -0.14 -7.89 -13.28
C GLY A 186 -1.19 -8.89 -12.79
N SER A 187 -2.49 -8.68 -13.05
CA SER A 187 -3.53 -9.63 -12.65
C SER A 187 -3.58 -10.93 -13.47
N LEU A 188 -2.83 -11.03 -14.53
CA LEU A 188 -2.60 -12.27 -15.26
C LEU A 188 -1.09 -12.55 -15.30
N SER A 189 -0.67 -13.72 -14.90
CA SER A 189 0.76 -14.10 -14.84
C SER A 189 0.97 -15.59 -15.03
N THR A 190 2.22 -15.96 -15.22
CA THR A 190 2.66 -17.36 -15.24
C THR A 190 3.75 -17.57 -14.21
N SER A 191 3.78 -18.75 -13.57
CA SER A 191 4.78 -19.10 -12.56
C SER A 191 6.21 -19.20 -13.10
N ILE A 192 6.38 -19.29 -14.43
CA ILE A 192 7.67 -19.28 -15.14
C ILE A 192 7.55 -18.27 -16.28
N ASP A 193 8.39 -17.23 -16.27
CA ASP A 193 8.31 -16.13 -17.25
C ASP A 193 8.70 -16.56 -18.68
N THR A 194 9.64 -17.48 -18.81
CA THR A 194 10.08 -18.06 -20.09
C THR A 194 10.09 -19.59 -20.02
N PRO A 195 8.91 -20.23 -20.07
CA PRO A 195 8.82 -21.67 -19.97
C PRO A 195 9.42 -22.36 -21.20
N LEU A 196 9.87 -23.60 -21.02
CA LEU A 196 10.20 -24.47 -22.15
C LEU A 196 8.95 -25.18 -22.66
N GLN A 197 8.97 -25.56 -23.94
CA GLN A 197 7.91 -26.36 -24.51
C GLN A 197 7.70 -27.65 -23.69
N GLY A 198 6.47 -27.88 -23.24
CA GLY A 198 6.11 -29.01 -22.40
C GLY A 198 6.24 -28.82 -20.91
N ASP A 199 6.78 -27.68 -20.46
CA ASP A 199 6.76 -27.33 -19.04
C ASP A 199 5.33 -27.15 -18.51
N THR A 200 5.13 -27.57 -17.28
CA THR A 200 3.90 -27.26 -16.57
C THR A 200 4.10 -25.95 -15.79
N VAL A 201 3.35 -24.92 -16.15
CA VAL A 201 3.32 -23.65 -15.45
C VAL A 201 1.98 -23.47 -14.74
N LEU A 202 1.94 -22.70 -13.67
CA LEU A 202 0.69 -22.18 -13.15
C LEU A 202 0.36 -20.89 -13.89
N ILE A 203 -0.84 -20.82 -14.43
CA ILE A 203 -1.44 -19.55 -14.87
C ILE A 203 -2.27 -19.03 -13.73
N GLU A 204 -1.98 -17.81 -13.31
CA GLU A 204 -2.63 -17.15 -12.19
C GLU A 204 -3.34 -15.89 -12.70
N ALA A 205 -4.57 -15.71 -12.27
CA ALA A 205 -5.40 -14.57 -12.62
C ALA A 205 -6.10 -14.02 -11.38
N ALA A 206 -6.20 -12.69 -11.30
CA ALA A 206 -6.94 -12.00 -10.24
C ALA A 206 -7.74 -10.84 -10.84
N TRP A 207 -8.86 -10.51 -10.26
CA TRP A 207 -9.74 -9.43 -10.70
C TRP A 207 -10.60 -8.93 -9.54
N GLY A 208 -11.28 -7.82 -9.73
CA GLY A 208 -12.15 -7.27 -8.70
C GLY A 208 -13.42 -6.65 -9.26
N ASN A 209 -14.34 -6.35 -8.37
CA ASN A 209 -15.49 -5.50 -8.65
C ASN A 209 -15.22 -4.12 -8.02
N GLN A 210 -14.89 -3.13 -8.85
CA GLN A 210 -14.49 -1.79 -8.40
C GLN A 210 -15.63 -0.79 -8.24
N ALA A 211 -16.87 -1.26 -8.17
CA ALA A 211 -18.04 -0.41 -7.98
C ALA A 211 -18.92 -0.84 -6.80
N THR A 212 -20.03 -0.16 -6.60
CA THR A 212 -20.84 -0.22 -5.38
C THR A 212 -21.78 -1.42 -5.31
N ALA A 213 -22.29 -1.88 -6.45
CA ALA A 213 -23.19 -3.03 -6.51
C ALA A 213 -22.42 -4.35 -6.58
N SER A 214 -23.07 -5.42 -6.13
CA SER A 214 -22.61 -6.77 -6.42
C SER A 214 -22.95 -7.15 -7.86
N THR A 215 -22.06 -7.90 -8.52
CA THR A 215 -22.38 -8.51 -9.82
C THR A 215 -23.44 -9.59 -9.66
N ASP A 216 -24.07 -10.01 -10.75
CA ASP A 216 -24.65 -11.35 -10.86
C ASP A 216 -23.51 -12.39 -11.05
N SER A 217 -23.86 -13.66 -11.25
CA SER A 217 -22.88 -14.66 -11.66
C SER A 217 -22.44 -14.41 -13.10
N TYR A 218 -21.15 -14.56 -13.39
CA TYR A 218 -20.52 -14.22 -14.68
C TYR A 218 -19.56 -15.31 -15.12
N ASP A 219 -19.24 -15.32 -16.41
CA ASP A 219 -18.27 -16.24 -16.99
C ASP A 219 -16.90 -15.57 -17.13
N ILE A 220 -15.86 -16.35 -16.90
CA ILE A 220 -14.49 -15.95 -17.21
C ILE A 220 -13.86 -16.93 -18.18
N GLU A 221 -13.04 -16.42 -19.09
CA GLU A 221 -12.29 -17.23 -20.05
C GLU A 221 -10.84 -16.78 -20.11
N ILE A 222 -9.93 -17.75 -20.26
CA ILE A 222 -8.53 -17.50 -20.57
C ILE A 222 -8.22 -18.23 -21.87
N HIS A 223 -7.80 -17.43 -22.85
CA HIS A 223 -7.43 -17.92 -24.17
C HIS A 223 -5.93 -17.73 -24.44
N ASP A 224 -5.34 -18.66 -25.13
CA ASP A 224 -4.12 -18.42 -25.91
C ASP A 224 -4.53 -17.88 -27.27
N VAL A 225 -4.41 -16.56 -27.44
CA VAL A 225 -4.81 -15.87 -28.67
C VAL A 225 -3.96 -16.29 -29.87
N THR A 226 -2.67 -16.65 -29.62
CA THR A 226 -1.73 -17.07 -30.66
C THR A 226 -2.12 -18.40 -31.28
N THR A 227 -2.56 -19.37 -30.47
CA THR A 227 -3.00 -20.69 -30.95
C THR A 227 -4.50 -20.76 -31.21
N GLY A 228 -5.29 -19.85 -30.60
CA GLY A 228 -6.75 -19.87 -30.60
C GLY A 228 -7.35 -20.84 -29.58
N ASP A 229 -6.54 -21.41 -28.69
CA ASP A 229 -6.99 -22.39 -27.71
C ASP A 229 -7.66 -21.74 -26.52
N LEU A 230 -8.77 -22.32 -26.06
CA LEU A 230 -9.37 -21.99 -24.77
C LEU A 230 -8.64 -22.77 -23.67
N LEU A 231 -7.92 -22.08 -22.81
CA LEU A 231 -7.13 -22.68 -21.74
C LEU A 231 -7.97 -22.93 -20.48
N HIS A 232 -8.87 -22.02 -20.17
CA HIS A 232 -9.76 -22.14 -19.03
C HIS A 232 -11.08 -21.42 -19.29
N SER A 233 -12.19 -21.98 -18.81
CA SER A 233 -13.49 -21.34 -18.73
C SER A 233 -14.20 -21.78 -17.46
N SER A 234 -14.78 -20.84 -16.74
CA SER A 234 -15.56 -21.15 -15.55
C SER A 234 -16.63 -20.09 -15.26
N ARG A 235 -17.76 -20.54 -14.74
CA ARG A 235 -18.81 -19.69 -14.18
C ARG A 235 -18.42 -19.30 -12.75
N ARG A 236 -18.39 -18.01 -12.48
CA ARG A 236 -18.10 -17.45 -11.15
C ARG A 236 -19.38 -17.07 -10.45
N ALA A 237 -19.35 -17.11 -9.13
CA ALA A 237 -20.45 -16.63 -8.30
C ALA A 237 -20.47 -15.10 -8.29
N GLN A 238 -21.55 -14.55 -7.74
CA GLN A 238 -21.68 -13.12 -7.46
C GLN A 238 -20.45 -12.58 -6.71
N LEU A 239 -19.92 -11.44 -7.17
CA LEU A 239 -18.82 -10.72 -6.54
C LEU A 239 -19.32 -9.40 -5.96
N SER A 240 -19.18 -9.24 -4.65
CA SER A 240 -19.64 -8.02 -3.96
C SER A 240 -18.82 -6.80 -4.39
N GLY A 241 -19.42 -5.62 -4.33
CA GLY A 241 -18.72 -4.36 -4.61
C GLY A 241 -17.50 -4.17 -3.72
N GLY A 242 -16.36 -3.88 -4.32
CA GLY A 242 -15.06 -3.75 -3.66
C GLY A 242 -14.38 -5.07 -3.29
N SER A 243 -14.91 -6.22 -3.72
CA SER A 243 -14.30 -7.53 -3.48
C SER A 243 -13.43 -7.99 -4.64
N MET A 244 -12.47 -8.85 -4.31
CA MET A 244 -11.55 -9.49 -5.26
C MET A 244 -11.88 -10.98 -5.38
N ASP A 245 -11.56 -11.55 -6.54
CA ASP A 245 -11.57 -12.99 -6.81
C ASP A 245 -10.31 -13.39 -7.59
N SER A 246 -9.97 -14.66 -7.59
CA SER A 246 -8.77 -15.15 -8.25
C SER A 246 -8.92 -16.59 -8.74
N LEU A 247 -7.99 -16.98 -9.59
CA LEU A 247 -7.91 -18.31 -10.18
C LEU A 247 -6.45 -18.69 -10.37
N SER A 248 -6.13 -19.96 -10.12
CA SER A 248 -4.85 -20.56 -10.51
C SER A 248 -5.09 -21.95 -11.07
N PHE A 249 -4.44 -22.29 -12.18
CA PHE A 249 -4.51 -23.63 -12.78
C PHE A 249 -3.23 -23.98 -13.53
N PRO A 250 -2.87 -25.27 -13.61
CA PRO A 250 -1.70 -25.72 -14.37
C PRO A 250 -1.98 -25.75 -15.87
N HIS A 251 -0.99 -25.33 -16.65
CA HIS A 251 -1.00 -25.37 -18.11
C HIS A 251 0.37 -25.81 -18.65
N SER A 252 0.39 -26.35 -19.86
CA SER A 252 1.62 -26.74 -20.54
C SER A 252 1.56 -26.33 -22.01
N PHE A 253 2.48 -25.48 -22.43
CA PHE A 253 2.56 -25.00 -23.82
C PHE A 253 3.06 -26.09 -24.74
N SER A 254 2.31 -26.37 -25.79
CA SER A 254 2.64 -27.41 -26.79
C SER A 254 3.51 -26.92 -27.94
N SER A 255 3.63 -25.61 -28.13
CA SER A 255 4.44 -24.97 -29.18
C SER A 255 5.40 -23.95 -28.60
N THR A 256 6.43 -23.63 -29.36
CA THR A 256 7.42 -22.60 -29.03
C THR A 256 7.06 -21.27 -29.68
N GLY A 257 7.68 -20.19 -29.19
CA GLY A 257 7.47 -18.84 -29.68
C GLY A 257 6.66 -18.02 -28.74
N GLU A 258 6.11 -16.94 -29.25
CA GLU A 258 5.28 -16.00 -28.51
C GLU A 258 3.86 -16.56 -28.37
N HIS A 259 3.38 -16.63 -27.14
CA HIS A 259 2.01 -16.95 -26.77
C HIS A 259 1.38 -15.74 -26.10
N VAL A 260 0.27 -15.25 -26.64
CA VAL A 260 -0.49 -14.14 -26.05
C VAL A 260 -1.65 -14.73 -25.26
N LEU A 261 -1.56 -14.65 -23.95
CA LEU A 261 -2.63 -15.08 -23.06
C LEU A 261 -3.58 -13.91 -22.80
N ARG A 262 -4.88 -14.15 -22.97
CA ARG A 262 -5.94 -13.18 -22.74
C ARG A 262 -6.89 -13.69 -21.67
N LEU A 263 -7.04 -12.96 -20.57
CA LEU A 263 -8.13 -13.11 -19.63
C LEU A 263 -9.29 -12.21 -20.06
N SER A 264 -10.49 -12.75 -20.10
CA SER A 264 -11.74 -12.02 -20.32
C SER A 264 -12.70 -12.31 -19.18
N LEU A 265 -13.14 -11.28 -18.50
CA LEU A 265 -14.23 -11.33 -17.52
C LEU A 265 -15.55 -11.07 -18.25
N ASP A 266 -16.63 -11.67 -17.74
CA ASP A 266 -17.96 -11.58 -18.34
C ASP A 266 -17.97 -11.79 -19.85
N SER A 267 -17.32 -12.88 -20.28
CA SER A 267 -17.12 -13.22 -21.71
C SER A 267 -18.43 -13.35 -22.50
N SER A 268 -19.55 -13.54 -21.80
CA SER A 268 -20.90 -13.62 -22.36
C SER A 268 -21.63 -12.28 -22.38
N SER A 269 -21.06 -11.21 -21.81
CA SER A 269 -21.67 -9.87 -21.68
C SER A 269 -23.06 -9.91 -21.02
N GLU A 270 -23.16 -10.62 -19.89
CA GLU A 270 -24.39 -10.77 -19.13
C GLU A 270 -24.55 -9.71 -18.03
N ILE A 271 -23.43 -9.11 -17.58
CA ILE A 271 -23.38 -8.08 -16.55
C ILE A 271 -23.45 -6.71 -17.22
N ASP A 272 -24.38 -5.91 -16.77
CA ASP A 272 -24.50 -4.49 -17.16
C ASP A 272 -23.50 -3.69 -16.30
N GLU A 273 -22.42 -3.24 -16.89
CA GLU A 273 -21.30 -2.65 -16.19
C GLU A 273 -21.14 -1.16 -16.49
N LEU A 274 -20.70 -0.43 -15.48
CA LEU A 274 -20.57 1.02 -15.54
C LEU A 274 -19.61 1.50 -16.65
N ASN A 275 -18.49 0.79 -16.85
CA ASN A 275 -17.44 1.25 -17.75
C ASN A 275 -17.67 0.92 -19.22
N ASP A 276 -18.36 -0.16 -19.52
CA ASP A 276 -18.62 -0.59 -20.89
C ASP A 276 -19.58 0.36 -21.62
N GLU A 277 -20.53 0.92 -20.88
CA GLU A 277 -21.51 1.85 -21.43
C GLU A 277 -21.06 3.31 -21.44
N LEU A 278 -20.39 3.78 -20.38
CA LEU A 278 -20.10 5.21 -20.19
C LEU A 278 -18.75 5.66 -20.76
N THR A 279 -17.73 4.80 -20.76
CA THR A 279 -16.36 5.19 -21.17
C THR A 279 -15.92 4.56 -22.49
N GLY A 280 -16.57 3.50 -22.93
CA GLY A 280 -16.19 2.72 -24.11
C GLY A 280 -14.81 2.02 -23.96
N THR A 281 -14.29 1.92 -22.75
CA THR A 281 -13.06 1.21 -22.41
C THR A 281 -13.44 -0.09 -21.70
N ASN A 282 -13.22 -1.20 -22.38
CA ASN A 282 -13.39 -2.52 -21.79
C ASN A 282 -12.23 -2.80 -20.84
N ASN A 283 -12.49 -2.70 -19.52
CA ASN A 283 -11.53 -3.01 -18.46
C ASN A 283 -11.63 -4.47 -17.97
N ASN A 284 -12.42 -5.30 -18.65
CA ASN A 284 -12.65 -6.72 -18.38
C ASN A 284 -11.63 -7.62 -19.07
N VAL A 285 -10.67 -7.06 -19.82
CA VAL A 285 -9.72 -7.83 -20.62
C VAL A 285 -8.30 -7.39 -20.32
N ILE A 286 -7.43 -8.37 -20.09
CA ILE A 286 -5.98 -8.16 -20.01
C ILE A 286 -5.25 -9.22 -20.84
N GLU A 287 -4.13 -8.81 -21.42
CA GLU A 287 -3.25 -9.70 -22.18
C GLU A 287 -1.85 -9.66 -21.61
N ILE A 288 -1.20 -10.82 -21.61
CA ILE A 288 0.24 -10.95 -21.35
C ILE A 288 0.90 -11.73 -22.47
N VAL A 289 2.19 -11.49 -22.68
CA VAL A 289 3.02 -12.22 -23.63
C VAL A 289 3.90 -13.20 -22.87
N VAL A 290 3.80 -14.48 -23.20
CA VAL A 290 4.65 -15.55 -22.67
C VAL A 290 5.56 -16.07 -23.77
N GLN A 291 6.86 -15.96 -23.59
CA GLN A 291 7.85 -16.45 -24.56
C GLN A 291 8.21 -17.90 -24.25
N VAL A 292 7.76 -18.85 -25.07
CA VAL A 292 8.04 -20.28 -24.93
C VAL A 292 9.26 -20.68 -25.76
N SER A 293 10.27 -21.23 -25.12
CA SER A 293 11.53 -21.61 -25.76
C SER A 293 11.64 -23.13 -26.04
N GLN A 294 12.37 -23.51 -27.10
CA GLN A 294 12.60 -24.90 -27.45
C GLN A 294 13.98 -25.41 -27.04
N ILE A 295 14.93 -24.57 -26.71
CA ILE A 295 16.33 -24.92 -26.53
C ILE A 295 16.82 -24.50 -25.14
N GLY A 296 17.16 -25.36 -24.44
CA GLY A 296 18.07 -26.03 -23.65
C GLY A 296 18.83 -25.27 -22.63
N VAL A 297 18.43 -24.08 -22.10
CA VAL A 297 18.99 -23.56 -20.83
C VAL A 297 17.88 -23.37 -19.82
N ARG A 298 18.11 -23.83 -18.61
CA ARG A 298 17.18 -23.64 -17.51
C ARG A 298 17.91 -23.21 -16.24
N VAL A 299 17.37 -22.23 -15.54
CA VAL A 299 17.72 -21.91 -14.17
C VAL A 299 16.56 -22.33 -13.26
N THR A 300 16.85 -23.19 -12.29
CA THR A 300 15.85 -23.68 -11.35
C THR A 300 16.33 -23.40 -9.92
N PRO A 301 15.58 -22.62 -9.11
CA PRO A 301 15.89 -22.48 -7.70
C PRO A 301 15.57 -23.79 -6.97
N LEU A 302 16.46 -24.18 -6.07
CA LEU A 302 16.30 -25.37 -5.23
C LEU A 302 15.50 -25.01 -3.97
N LEU A 303 14.77 -26.01 -3.46
CA LEU A 303 14.15 -25.93 -2.14
C LEU A 303 15.22 -25.75 -1.05
N GLU A 304 14.84 -25.34 0.15
CA GLU A 304 15.78 -25.16 1.27
C GLU A 304 16.54 -26.42 1.66
N ASN A 305 15.95 -27.59 1.40
CA ASN A 305 16.62 -28.88 1.60
C ASN A 305 17.61 -29.24 0.48
N GLY A 306 17.75 -28.38 -0.55
CA GLY A 306 18.63 -28.59 -1.70
C GLY A 306 18.06 -29.49 -2.79
N GLU A 307 16.79 -29.86 -2.70
CA GLU A 307 16.13 -30.69 -3.72
C GLU A 307 15.50 -29.82 -4.81
N LEU A 308 15.36 -30.40 -6.01
CA LEU A 308 14.62 -29.77 -7.09
C LEU A 308 13.12 -29.77 -6.78
N PRO A 309 12.42 -28.65 -7.05
CA PRO A 309 10.97 -28.60 -6.91
C PRO A 309 10.32 -29.62 -7.88
N SER A 310 9.39 -30.40 -7.35
CA SER A 310 8.69 -31.47 -8.09
C SER A 310 7.29 -31.06 -8.54
N SER A 311 6.84 -29.88 -8.10
CA SER A 311 5.53 -29.31 -8.43
C SER A 311 5.62 -27.79 -8.65
N PRO A 312 4.66 -27.20 -9.37
CA PRO A 312 4.61 -25.75 -9.53
C PRO A 312 4.54 -24.99 -8.20
N SER A 313 3.83 -25.51 -7.20
CA SER A 313 3.79 -24.93 -5.85
C SER A 313 5.17 -24.93 -5.19
N GLU A 314 5.90 -26.06 -5.25
CA GLU A 314 7.26 -26.13 -4.72
C GLU A 314 8.23 -25.22 -5.46
N LEU A 315 8.03 -25.00 -6.77
CA LEU A 315 8.82 -24.05 -7.53
C LEU A 315 8.55 -22.62 -7.06
N GLN A 316 7.31 -22.28 -6.76
CA GLN A 316 6.98 -20.96 -6.19
C GLN A 316 7.62 -20.79 -4.80
N ASP A 317 7.54 -21.81 -3.94
CA ASP A 317 8.22 -21.81 -2.65
C ASP A 317 9.75 -21.67 -2.78
N ALA A 318 10.35 -22.32 -3.79
CA ALA A 318 11.78 -22.23 -4.06
C ALA A 318 12.22 -20.83 -4.55
N LYS A 319 11.33 -20.09 -5.21
CA LYS A 319 11.57 -18.71 -5.69
C LYS A 319 11.52 -17.66 -4.58
N SER A 320 10.92 -17.98 -3.45
CA SER A 320 10.74 -17.05 -2.33
C SER A 320 11.50 -17.49 -1.10
N ARG A 321 12.05 -16.52 -0.36
CA ARG A 321 12.71 -16.72 0.93
C ARG A 321 12.30 -15.60 1.87
N SER A 322 12.22 -15.94 3.16
CA SER A 322 12.02 -14.94 4.22
C SER A 322 13.30 -14.77 5.03
N MET A 323 13.55 -13.57 5.46
CA MET A 323 14.72 -13.19 6.26
C MET A 323 14.29 -12.39 7.48
N ASN A 324 14.59 -12.92 8.67
CA ASN A 324 14.51 -12.13 9.89
C ASN A 324 15.82 -11.35 10.07
N PRO A 325 15.82 -10.02 9.98
CA PRO A 325 17.05 -9.22 10.05
C PRO A 325 17.78 -9.31 11.40
N ARG A 326 17.15 -9.80 12.48
CA ARG A 326 17.80 -10.06 13.77
C ARG A 326 18.68 -11.29 13.73
N ASP A 327 18.30 -12.29 12.93
CA ASP A 327 18.99 -13.57 12.87
C ASP A 327 20.07 -13.57 11.79
N SER A 328 19.81 -12.88 10.66
CA SER A 328 20.71 -12.81 9.52
C SER A 328 20.48 -11.54 8.72
N SER A 329 21.54 -10.99 8.15
CA SER A 329 21.48 -9.92 7.14
C SER A 329 21.43 -10.47 5.71
N SER A 330 21.41 -11.78 5.53
CA SER A 330 21.50 -12.42 4.22
C SER A 330 20.61 -13.65 4.12
N VAL A 331 20.05 -13.85 2.92
CA VAL A 331 19.43 -15.11 2.52
C VAL A 331 20.13 -15.69 1.29
N TYR A 332 20.05 -16.99 1.13
CA TYR A 332 20.75 -17.73 0.09
C TYR A 332 19.75 -18.47 -0.76
N PHE A 333 19.99 -18.43 -2.08
CA PHE A 333 19.30 -19.25 -3.06
C PHE A 333 20.33 -20.17 -3.72
N SER A 334 20.09 -21.46 -3.66
CA SER A 334 20.84 -22.43 -4.48
C SER A 334 20.09 -22.58 -5.80
N LEU A 335 20.80 -22.44 -6.91
CA LEU A 335 20.25 -22.47 -8.26
C LEU A 335 20.90 -23.58 -9.05
N GLU A 336 20.11 -24.46 -9.65
CA GLU A 336 20.59 -25.36 -10.68
C GLU A 336 20.56 -24.66 -12.03
N LEU A 337 21.70 -24.55 -12.70
CA LEU A 337 21.83 -24.12 -14.08
C LEU A 337 21.97 -25.38 -14.92
N ARG A 338 21.09 -25.62 -15.86
CA ARG A 338 21.05 -26.88 -16.65
C ARG A 338 21.01 -26.60 -18.14
N ASN A 339 21.74 -27.41 -18.88
CA ASN A 339 21.59 -27.54 -20.32
C ASN A 339 20.49 -28.60 -20.65
N GLU A 340 19.43 -28.18 -21.29
CA GLU A 340 18.35 -29.06 -21.73
C GLU A 340 18.40 -29.31 -23.25
N GLY A 341 19.46 -28.83 -23.88
CA GLY A 341 19.75 -29.07 -25.30
C GLY A 341 20.56 -30.35 -25.55
N THR A 342 20.65 -30.73 -26.80
CA THR A 342 21.40 -31.91 -27.23
C THR A 342 22.86 -31.65 -27.59
N SER A 343 23.32 -30.41 -27.48
CA SER A 343 24.70 -29.98 -27.76
C SER A 343 25.31 -29.31 -26.52
N PRO A 344 26.65 -29.39 -26.35
CA PRO A 344 27.33 -28.62 -25.29
C PRO A 344 27.12 -27.14 -25.50
N ILE A 345 26.94 -26.41 -24.39
CA ILE A 345 26.73 -24.97 -24.39
C ILE A 345 27.59 -24.30 -23.33
N SER A 346 27.87 -23.03 -23.52
CA SER A 346 28.54 -22.19 -22.52
C SER A 346 27.57 -21.13 -22.06
N VAL A 347 27.18 -21.17 -20.79
CA VAL A 347 26.12 -20.29 -20.24
C VAL A 347 26.65 -19.23 -19.32
N GLN A 348 25.97 -18.09 -19.31
CA GLN A 348 26.20 -16.98 -18.40
C GLN A 348 24.91 -16.66 -17.65
N LEU A 349 25.02 -16.42 -16.37
CA LEU A 349 23.91 -15.93 -15.55
C LEU A 349 24.08 -14.43 -15.29
N SER A 350 23.10 -13.63 -15.69
CA SER A 350 23.01 -12.23 -15.28
C SER A 350 22.00 -12.08 -14.14
N VAL A 351 22.32 -11.20 -13.20
CA VAL A 351 21.49 -10.86 -12.05
C VAL A 351 21.05 -9.41 -12.24
N SER A 352 19.75 -9.17 -12.33
CA SER A 352 19.19 -7.85 -12.58
C SER A 352 18.23 -7.49 -11.44
N PRO A 353 18.71 -6.76 -10.40
CA PRO A 353 17.85 -6.34 -9.30
C PRO A 353 16.71 -5.44 -9.81
N VAL A 354 15.52 -5.66 -9.27
CA VAL A 354 14.33 -4.87 -9.55
C VAL A 354 14.08 -3.92 -8.37
N ASN A 355 13.29 -2.89 -8.58
CA ASN A 355 12.90 -1.97 -7.52
C ASN A 355 12.25 -2.73 -6.35
N VAL A 356 12.64 -2.34 -5.13
CA VAL A 356 12.08 -2.87 -3.90
C VAL A 356 10.99 -1.93 -3.41
N ILE A 357 9.83 -2.48 -3.13
CA ILE A 357 8.78 -1.77 -2.40
C ILE A 357 8.93 -2.17 -0.93
N SER A 358 9.37 -1.23 -0.09
CA SER A 358 9.40 -1.43 1.35
C SER A 358 8.00 -1.22 1.95
N ASP A 359 7.73 -1.82 3.11
CA ASP A 359 6.44 -1.70 3.81
C ASP A 359 6.01 -0.26 4.14
N ASN A 360 6.89 0.70 4.01
CA ASN A 360 6.60 2.11 4.19
C ASN A 360 6.48 2.88 2.86
N GLY A 361 6.28 2.17 1.75
CA GLY A 361 6.06 2.76 0.41
C GLY A 361 7.27 3.44 -0.22
N ILE A 362 8.46 3.34 0.40
CA ILE A 362 9.68 3.92 -0.17
C ILE A 362 10.20 2.96 -1.22
N LEU A 363 10.15 3.39 -2.48
CA LEU A 363 10.85 2.73 -3.58
C LEU A 363 12.36 2.86 -3.34
N GLN A 364 13.01 1.75 -3.05
CA GLN A 364 14.47 1.69 -3.02
C GLN A 364 14.96 1.35 -4.43
N PRO A 365 15.86 2.16 -5.01
CA PRO A 365 16.43 1.82 -6.31
C PRO A 365 17.18 0.49 -6.21
N PRO A 366 17.13 -0.34 -7.25
CA PRO A 366 17.86 -1.61 -7.27
C PRO A 366 19.35 -1.33 -7.09
N SER A 367 20.01 -2.18 -6.31
CA SER A 367 21.46 -2.12 -6.12
C SER A 367 22.08 -3.46 -6.47
N ASP A 368 23.04 -3.44 -7.39
CA ASP A 368 23.84 -4.60 -7.75
C ASP A 368 24.68 -5.13 -6.57
N GLU A 369 24.78 -4.34 -5.49
CA GLU A 369 25.49 -4.76 -4.28
C GLU A 369 24.67 -5.71 -3.40
N TRP A 370 23.34 -5.72 -3.55
CA TRP A 370 22.46 -6.55 -2.73
C TRP A 370 22.47 -8.02 -3.15
N TRP A 371 22.50 -8.28 -4.47
CA TRP A 371 22.47 -9.63 -5.01
C TRP A 371 23.84 -10.02 -5.54
N LYS A 372 24.46 -11.07 -5.00
CA LYS A 372 25.78 -11.54 -5.41
C LYS A 372 25.82 -13.04 -5.57
N LEU A 373 26.36 -13.51 -6.69
CA LEU A 373 26.80 -14.89 -6.82
C LEU A 373 28.00 -15.12 -5.92
N LEU A 374 27.93 -16.14 -5.07
CA LEU A 374 29.00 -16.46 -4.10
C LEU A 374 30.12 -17.27 -4.71
N ASN A 375 29.78 -18.10 -5.69
CA ASN A 375 30.75 -18.90 -6.41
C ASN A 375 31.20 -18.16 -7.67
N GLU A 376 31.78 -18.88 -8.62
CA GLU A 376 32.28 -18.29 -9.87
C GLU A 376 31.16 -17.55 -10.61
N SER A 377 31.48 -16.42 -11.22
CA SER A 377 30.51 -15.61 -11.97
C SER A 377 30.20 -16.15 -13.38
N GLY A 378 30.66 -17.38 -13.69
CA GLY A 378 30.58 -17.96 -15.03
C GLY A 378 31.68 -17.43 -15.96
N PRO A 379 31.66 -17.77 -17.25
CA PRO A 379 30.71 -18.72 -17.86
C PRO A 379 30.92 -20.17 -17.40
N TRP A 380 29.85 -20.95 -17.47
CA TRP A 380 29.87 -22.37 -17.18
C TRP A 380 29.68 -23.18 -18.48
N ASP A 381 30.56 -24.15 -18.72
CA ASP A 381 30.42 -25.08 -19.84
C ASP A 381 29.59 -26.26 -19.38
N LEU A 382 28.42 -26.46 -19.99
CA LEU A 382 27.48 -27.52 -19.66
C LEU A 382 27.43 -28.55 -20.78
N SER A 383 27.54 -29.82 -20.41
CA SER A 383 27.39 -30.97 -21.33
C SER A 383 25.97 -31.09 -21.83
N PRO A 384 25.71 -31.86 -22.89
CA PRO A 384 24.35 -32.12 -23.36
C PRO A 384 23.47 -32.76 -22.28
N MET A 385 22.17 -32.47 -22.34
CA MET A 385 21.17 -33.00 -21.43
C MET A 385 21.29 -34.51 -21.23
N GLY A 386 21.23 -34.95 -19.97
CA GLY A 386 21.30 -36.37 -19.60
C GLY A 386 22.72 -36.98 -19.61
N THR A 387 23.75 -36.14 -19.78
CA THR A 387 25.16 -36.56 -19.67
C THR A 387 25.80 -35.94 -18.42
N GLU A 388 26.91 -36.52 -17.97
CA GLU A 388 27.65 -35.96 -16.81
C GLU A 388 28.10 -34.51 -17.10
N GLY A 389 27.79 -33.61 -16.20
CA GLY A 389 28.08 -32.16 -16.33
C GLY A 389 27.04 -31.39 -17.14
N ASP A 390 25.83 -31.93 -17.33
CA ASP A 390 24.72 -31.22 -17.95
C ASP A 390 24.14 -30.10 -17.05
N SER A 391 24.52 -30.06 -15.78
CA SER A 391 24.10 -29.03 -14.85
C SER A 391 25.21 -28.65 -13.85
N VAL A 392 25.08 -27.47 -13.27
CA VAL A 392 25.90 -26.94 -12.19
C VAL A 392 25.02 -26.23 -11.15
N ILE A 393 25.38 -26.38 -9.87
CA ILE A 393 24.71 -25.64 -8.80
C ILE A 393 25.54 -24.41 -8.46
N VAL A 394 24.89 -23.27 -8.45
CA VAL A 394 25.45 -21.98 -8.04
C VAL A 394 24.68 -21.40 -6.87
N GLU A 395 25.32 -20.57 -6.06
CA GLU A 395 24.70 -19.92 -4.94
C GLU A 395 24.61 -18.42 -5.17
N LEU A 396 23.40 -17.89 -5.00
CA LEU A 396 23.09 -16.47 -5.00
C LEU A 396 22.82 -16.02 -3.58
N ASN A 397 23.46 -14.95 -3.16
CA ASN A 397 23.21 -14.32 -1.87
C ASN A 397 22.55 -12.97 -2.05
N LEU A 398 21.45 -12.74 -1.33
CA LEU A 398 20.93 -11.42 -1.06
C LEU A 398 21.46 -10.96 0.30
N THR A 399 22.15 -9.83 0.33
CA THR A 399 22.49 -9.11 1.55
C THR A 399 21.71 -7.81 1.59
N ALA A 400 20.67 -7.76 2.41
CA ALA A 400 19.91 -6.54 2.62
C ALA A 400 20.69 -5.61 3.55
N HIS A 401 21.36 -4.61 2.97
CA HIS A 401 22.10 -3.63 3.74
C HIS A 401 21.16 -2.64 4.42
N PRO A 402 21.42 -2.32 5.70
CA PRO A 402 20.74 -1.23 6.33
C PRO A 402 21.13 0.09 5.63
N GLU A 403 20.15 0.87 5.21
CA GLU A 403 20.41 2.21 4.71
C GLU A 403 21.07 3.07 5.81
N SER A 404 22.00 3.94 5.41
CA SER A 404 22.54 4.99 6.27
C SER A 404 21.49 6.07 6.52
N THR A 405 20.54 5.81 7.40
CA THR A 405 19.60 6.85 7.85
C THR A 405 20.15 7.55 9.07
N PRO A 406 19.95 8.88 9.19
CA PRO A 406 20.22 9.56 10.44
C PRO A 406 19.38 8.91 11.54
N SER A 407 20.01 8.23 12.48
CA SER A 407 19.32 7.66 13.63
C SER A 407 19.42 8.61 14.82
N SER A 408 18.33 8.80 15.52
CA SER A 408 18.30 9.53 16.78
C SER A 408 18.40 8.61 18.00
N LEU A 409 18.31 7.29 17.78
CA LEU A 409 18.47 6.28 18.81
C LEU A 409 19.77 5.50 18.61
N PRO A 410 20.51 5.17 19.70
CA PRO A 410 21.58 4.21 19.65
C PRO A 410 20.97 2.81 19.49
N GLY A 411 21.43 2.04 18.50
CA GLY A 411 20.93 0.68 18.28
C GLY A 411 21.53 0.07 17.02
N GLU A 412 21.24 -1.20 16.83
CA GLU A 412 21.57 -1.92 15.61
C GLU A 412 20.62 -1.49 14.50
N VAL A 413 21.17 -1.17 13.33
CA VAL A 413 20.38 -0.74 12.17
C VAL A 413 20.04 -1.98 11.36
N PHE A 414 18.78 -2.38 11.37
CA PHE A 414 18.29 -3.48 10.55
C PHE A 414 17.90 -3.01 9.15
N ALA A 415 17.89 -3.93 8.19
CA ALA A 415 17.34 -3.69 6.86
C ALA A 415 15.85 -3.32 6.94
N LEU A 416 15.37 -2.48 6.02
CA LEU A 416 13.96 -2.14 5.92
C LEU A 416 13.13 -3.38 5.58
N PRO A 417 11.94 -3.54 6.17
CA PRO A 417 11.03 -4.61 5.80
C PRO A 417 10.54 -4.40 4.37
N GLY A 418 10.26 -5.48 3.68
CA GLY A 418 9.77 -5.44 2.31
C GLY A 418 10.30 -6.58 1.45
N THR A 419 9.84 -6.62 0.21
CA THR A 419 10.20 -7.68 -0.74
C THR A 419 11.30 -7.20 -1.69
N PHE A 420 12.43 -7.86 -1.67
CA PHE A 420 13.56 -7.65 -2.58
C PHE A 420 13.43 -8.61 -3.75
N VAL A 421 13.41 -8.08 -4.96
CA VAL A 421 13.18 -8.84 -6.18
C VAL A 421 14.39 -8.76 -7.10
N THR A 422 14.74 -9.87 -7.75
CA THR A 422 15.73 -9.91 -8.81
C THR A 422 15.30 -10.80 -9.95
N ASP A 423 15.56 -10.34 -11.16
CA ASP A 423 15.43 -11.16 -12.37
C ASP A 423 16.77 -11.81 -12.68
N LEU A 424 16.77 -13.13 -12.82
CA LEU A 424 17.89 -13.91 -13.26
C LEU A 424 17.71 -14.29 -14.72
N ASN A 425 18.68 -14.00 -15.55
CA ASN A 425 18.67 -14.41 -16.94
C ASN A 425 19.87 -15.33 -17.22
N LEU A 426 19.60 -16.62 -17.44
CA LEU A 426 20.56 -17.60 -17.90
C LEU A 426 20.51 -17.67 -19.43
N PHE A 427 21.63 -17.45 -20.08
CA PHE A 427 21.70 -17.45 -21.53
C PHE A 427 22.95 -18.15 -22.06
N ASP A 428 22.84 -18.71 -23.27
CA ASP A 428 23.99 -19.22 -24.03
C ASP A 428 24.81 -18.05 -24.58
N ILE A 429 26.10 -17.98 -24.26
CA ILE A 429 26.98 -16.87 -24.70
C ILE A 429 27.10 -16.82 -26.22
N ASN A 430 27.03 -17.97 -26.90
CA ASN A 430 27.15 -18.06 -28.34
C ASN A 430 25.82 -17.80 -29.08
N ALA A 431 24.69 -17.93 -28.35
CA ALA A 431 23.35 -17.68 -28.87
C ALA A 431 22.48 -16.99 -27.79
N PRO A 432 22.68 -15.69 -27.49
CA PRO A 432 22.01 -15.01 -26.38
C PRO A 432 20.48 -14.95 -26.46
N THR A 433 19.91 -15.29 -27.62
CA THR A 433 18.45 -15.45 -27.78
C THR A 433 17.94 -16.74 -27.15
N VAL A 434 18.82 -17.70 -26.87
CA VAL A 434 18.55 -18.88 -26.08
C VAL A 434 18.78 -18.55 -24.62
N ASN A 435 17.70 -18.25 -23.93
CA ASN A 435 17.75 -17.81 -22.54
C ASN A 435 16.58 -18.37 -21.74
N ASN A 436 16.74 -18.32 -20.43
CA ASN A 436 15.70 -18.62 -19.47
C ASN A 436 15.72 -17.56 -18.37
N VAL A 437 14.61 -16.91 -18.16
CA VAL A 437 14.47 -15.86 -17.15
C VAL A 437 13.61 -16.37 -15.99
N ILE A 438 14.04 -16.11 -14.77
CA ILE A 438 13.30 -16.43 -13.56
C ILE A 438 13.40 -15.27 -12.58
N ARG A 439 12.32 -15.01 -11.88
CA ARG A 439 12.26 -14.02 -10.81
C ARG A 439 12.40 -14.68 -9.45
N LEU A 440 13.25 -14.10 -8.59
CA LEU A 440 13.41 -14.48 -7.20
C LEU A 440 12.97 -13.33 -6.29
N GLU A 441 12.40 -13.71 -5.17
CA GLU A 441 11.90 -12.79 -4.15
C GLU A 441 12.49 -13.15 -2.80
N ALA A 442 12.90 -12.14 -2.04
CA ALA A 442 13.33 -12.29 -0.65
C ALA A 442 12.59 -11.29 0.21
N GLU A 443 11.74 -11.78 1.09
CA GLU A 443 11.02 -10.97 2.04
C GLU A 443 11.90 -10.69 3.26
N VAL A 444 12.14 -9.41 3.54
CA VAL A 444 12.73 -8.96 4.80
C VAL A 444 11.61 -8.75 5.80
N GLU A 445 11.60 -9.59 6.83
CA GLU A 445 10.57 -9.56 7.85
C GLU A 445 10.54 -8.23 8.61
N ARG A 446 9.36 -7.82 9.00
CA ARG A 446 9.18 -6.69 9.89
C ARG A 446 9.60 -7.05 11.31
N ILE A 447 10.44 -6.22 11.90
CA ILE A 447 10.83 -6.29 13.30
C ILE A 447 10.16 -5.14 14.04
N GLU A 448 9.33 -5.46 15.01
CA GLU A 448 8.82 -4.47 15.94
C GLU A 448 9.88 -4.16 17.01
N GLY A 449 9.99 -2.90 17.39
CA GLY A 449 10.91 -2.42 18.41
C GLY A 449 10.24 -1.41 19.33
N LEU A 450 10.69 -1.33 20.57
CA LEU A 450 10.20 -0.36 21.54
C LEU A 450 11.30 -0.03 22.53
N VAL A 451 11.69 1.23 22.57
CA VAL A 451 12.60 1.79 23.56
C VAL A 451 11.94 2.99 24.22
N THR A 452 11.93 3.02 25.52
CA THR A 452 11.43 4.17 26.27
C THR A 452 12.51 4.76 27.15
N VAL A 453 12.49 6.09 27.28
CA VAL A 453 13.38 6.84 28.17
C VAL A 453 12.59 7.91 28.89
N LEU A 454 12.51 7.78 30.19
CA LEU A 454 11.88 8.78 31.03
C LEU A 454 12.91 9.87 31.39
N ALA A 455 12.68 11.10 30.94
CA ALA A 455 13.50 12.23 31.29
C ALA A 455 12.97 12.89 32.57
N GLY A 456 13.79 12.94 33.61
CA GLY A 456 13.45 13.46 34.92
C GLY A 456 14.09 12.66 36.07
N GLU A 457 15.34 12.20 35.88
CA GLU A 457 16.12 11.60 36.97
C GLU A 457 16.21 12.56 38.16
N GLY A 458 15.42 12.30 39.19
CA GLY A 458 15.31 13.14 40.39
C GLY A 458 13.90 13.45 40.81
N GLY A 459 12.93 13.08 39.99
CA GLY A 459 11.50 13.36 40.25
C GLY A 459 11.04 14.73 39.75
N ALA A 460 9.76 14.86 39.49
CA ALA A 460 9.12 16.12 39.18
C ALA A 460 8.53 16.74 40.47
N GLU A 461 8.75 18.03 40.65
CA GLU A 461 8.25 18.75 41.82
C GLU A 461 7.33 19.92 41.41
N ALA A 462 6.25 20.11 42.13
CA ALA A 462 5.41 21.29 41.98
C ALA A 462 4.63 21.59 43.27
N GLU A 463 4.16 22.82 43.40
CA GLU A 463 3.29 23.19 44.52
C GLU A 463 1.90 22.52 44.38
N PRO A 464 1.24 22.21 45.48
CA PRO A 464 -0.13 21.69 45.48
C PRO A 464 -1.12 22.55 44.72
N GLY A 465 -1.89 21.91 43.85
CA GLY A 465 -2.78 22.55 42.90
C GLY A 465 -2.12 22.94 41.58
N GLN A 466 -0.81 22.82 41.46
CA GLN A 466 -0.05 23.06 40.23
C GLN A 466 0.21 21.74 39.50
N TRP A 467 0.71 21.86 38.27
CA TRP A 467 1.09 20.75 37.43
C TRP A 467 2.60 20.53 37.52
N ALA A 468 3.02 19.36 37.92
CA ALA A 468 4.38 18.87 37.70
C ALA A 468 4.50 18.31 36.27
N SER A 469 5.65 18.45 35.67
CA SER A 469 5.86 18.01 34.28
C SER A 469 7.13 17.19 34.17
N PHE A 470 7.09 16.15 33.36
CA PHE A 470 8.23 15.35 32.92
C PHE A 470 8.01 14.92 31.47
N SER A 471 8.92 14.20 30.89
CA SER A 471 8.80 13.77 29.50
C SER A 471 9.15 12.30 29.36
N LEU A 472 8.34 11.58 28.59
CA LEU A 472 8.61 10.22 28.16
C LEU A 472 9.03 10.25 26.68
N ALA A 473 10.24 9.83 26.38
CA ALA A 473 10.66 9.58 25.03
C ALA A 473 10.27 8.14 24.66
N VAL A 474 9.52 7.99 23.58
CA VAL A 474 9.12 6.72 23.01
C VAL A 474 9.84 6.59 21.68
N GLY A 475 10.64 5.55 21.52
CA GLY A 475 11.46 5.29 20.35
C GLY A 475 11.14 3.94 19.73
N ASN A 476 11.33 3.88 18.42
CA ASN A 476 11.20 2.67 17.63
C ASN A 476 12.59 2.19 17.19
N ASP A 477 13.07 1.09 17.76
CA ASP A 477 14.30 0.42 17.37
C ASP A 477 14.07 -0.81 16.47
N GLY A 478 12.85 -0.93 15.93
CA GLY A 478 12.51 -1.87 14.87
C GLY A 478 12.94 -1.39 13.48
N ASN A 479 12.56 -2.12 12.45
CA ASN A 479 12.93 -1.81 11.06
C ASN A 479 11.83 -1.13 10.23
N GLY A 480 10.60 -1.02 10.74
CA GLY A 480 9.48 -0.35 10.11
C GLY A 480 8.78 0.66 11.03
N PRO A 481 7.92 1.56 10.51
CA PRO A 481 7.20 2.52 11.33
C PRO A 481 6.17 1.83 12.22
N THR A 482 6.05 2.26 13.48
CA THR A 482 5.15 1.65 14.48
C THR A 482 4.47 2.73 15.31
N GLN A 483 3.21 2.48 15.68
CA GLN A 483 2.46 3.28 16.65
C GLN A 483 2.50 2.62 18.03
N TYR A 484 2.43 3.45 19.07
CA TYR A 484 2.44 2.98 20.45
C TYR A 484 1.28 3.57 21.24
N GLU A 485 0.63 2.70 21.98
CA GLU A 485 -0.31 3.13 23.01
C GLU A 485 0.45 3.45 24.30
N VAL A 486 0.29 4.65 24.79
CA VAL A 486 0.89 5.09 26.05
C VAL A 486 -0.21 5.40 27.05
N SER A 487 -0.17 4.73 28.18
CA SER A 487 -1.10 4.96 29.28
C SER A 487 -0.34 5.19 30.59
N CYS A 488 -0.70 6.25 31.31
CA CYS A 488 -0.06 6.59 32.57
C CYS A 488 -1.08 6.52 33.72
N SER A 489 -0.63 6.02 34.86
CA SER A 489 -1.47 5.89 36.06
C SER A 489 -0.70 6.26 37.33
N THR A 490 -1.44 6.54 38.41
CA THR A 490 -0.91 6.77 39.74
C THR A 490 -1.67 5.94 40.76
N GLU A 491 -1.03 5.60 41.87
CA GLU A 491 -1.67 4.82 42.95
C GLU A 491 -2.88 5.56 43.55
N ASN A 492 -2.79 6.89 43.68
CA ASN A 492 -3.84 7.71 44.31
C ASN A 492 -4.74 8.43 43.29
N SER A 493 -4.72 8.00 42.02
CA SER A 493 -5.58 8.55 40.94
C SER A 493 -5.43 10.08 40.76
N TRP A 494 -4.21 10.59 40.83
CA TRP A 494 -3.96 12.01 40.51
C TRP A 494 -4.21 12.26 39.03
N PRO A 495 -4.80 13.42 38.64
CA PRO A 495 -5.04 13.71 37.23
C PRO A 495 -3.75 13.77 36.42
N ILE A 496 -3.72 13.04 35.32
CA ILE A 496 -2.60 12.96 34.37
C ILE A 496 -3.09 13.43 33.02
N ASN A 497 -2.28 14.23 32.36
CA ASN A 497 -2.47 14.62 30.96
C ASN A 497 -1.20 14.26 30.18
N ILE A 498 -1.35 13.53 29.08
CA ILE A 498 -0.27 13.23 28.15
C ILE A 498 -0.41 14.15 26.94
N TRP A 499 0.70 14.79 26.55
CA TRP A 499 0.74 15.75 25.44
C TRP A 499 -0.24 16.91 25.70
N GLU A 500 -0.99 17.32 24.69
CA GLU A 500 -2.06 18.33 24.78
C GLU A 500 -3.44 17.74 25.10
N SER A 501 -3.53 16.41 25.23
CA SER A 501 -4.77 15.72 25.59
C SER A 501 -5.08 15.91 27.10
N GLU A 502 -6.35 15.98 27.46
CA GLU A 502 -6.79 15.90 28.85
C GLU A 502 -6.97 14.42 29.29
N SER A 503 -6.22 13.50 28.70
CA SER A 503 -6.30 12.05 28.91
C SER A 503 -4.99 11.51 29.49
N PRO A 504 -5.06 10.49 30.35
CA PRO A 504 -3.90 9.72 30.78
C PRO A 504 -3.45 8.69 29.72
N GLU A 505 -4.10 8.64 28.56
CA GLU A 505 -3.85 7.70 27.47
C GLU A 505 -3.73 8.46 26.15
N ILE A 506 -2.81 8.00 25.29
CA ILE A 506 -2.60 8.52 23.94
C ILE A 506 -2.10 7.41 23.02
N LEU A 507 -2.53 7.47 21.76
CA LEU A 507 -1.91 6.75 20.66
C LEU A 507 -0.92 7.71 19.98
N THR A 508 0.34 7.26 19.79
CA THR A 508 1.33 8.10 19.09
C THR A 508 1.02 8.13 17.59
N ASP A 509 1.49 9.18 16.92
CA ASP A 509 1.69 9.08 15.48
C ASP A 509 2.68 7.94 15.17
N PRO A 510 2.69 7.39 13.94
CA PRO A 510 3.67 6.39 13.54
C PRO A 510 5.10 6.92 13.73
N ILE A 511 5.89 6.20 14.51
CA ILE A 511 7.30 6.53 14.75
C ILE A 511 8.15 5.70 13.80
N GLY A 512 8.84 6.37 12.87
CA GLY A 512 9.75 5.73 11.95
C GLY A 512 10.91 4.99 12.64
N ARG A 513 11.55 4.07 11.93
CA ARG A 513 12.68 3.29 12.47
C ARG A 513 13.77 4.20 13.02
N LEU A 514 14.36 3.84 14.15
CA LEU A 514 15.43 4.56 14.86
C LEU A 514 15.10 6.04 15.14
N LEU A 515 13.82 6.40 15.10
CA LEU A 515 13.33 7.70 15.52
C LEU A 515 12.65 7.59 16.89
N TYR A 516 12.45 8.73 17.51
CA TYR A 516 11.66 8.83 18.73
C TYR A 516 10.77 10.06 18.71
N THR A 517 9.70 9.99 19.50
CA THR A 517 8.88 11.15 19.86
C THR A 517 9.01 11.40 21.35
N THR A 518 8.83 12.63 21.78
CA THR A 518 8.85 12.97 23.19
C THR A 518 7.46 13.44 23.59
N LEU A 519 6.87 12.74 24.54
CA LEU A 519 5.56 13.01 25.09
C LEU A 519 5.71 13.79 26.38
N PRO A 520 5.33 15.06 26.42
CA PRO A 520 5.22 15.80 27.67
C PRO A 520 4.08 15.22 28.51
N ILE A 521 4.37 14.89 29.77
CA ILE A 521 3.40 14.34 30.71
C ILE A 521 3.25 15.34 31.87
N LYS A 522 2.03 15.65 32.19
CA LYS A 522 1.70 16.55 33.29
C LYS A 522 0.85 15.81 34.30
N ILE A 523 1.18 15.94 35.55
CA ILE A 523 0.42 15.42 36.67
C ILE A 523 0.00 16.58 37.59
N LYS A 524 -1.25 16.61 37.95
CA LYS A 524 -1.78 17.64 38.84
C LYS A 524 -1.65 17.20 40.30
N ILE A 525 -0.86 17.94 41.06
CA ILE A 525 -0.74 17.70 42.50
C ILE A 525 -2.05 18.15 43.17
N PRO A 526 -2.79 17.25 43.86
CA PRO A 526 -4.04 17.61 44.48
C PRO A 526 -3.86 18.66 45.57
N LYS A 527 -4.84 19.51 45.67
CA LYS A 527 -4.94 20.48 46.77
C LYS A 527 -5.94 19.95 47.78
N LEU A 528 -5.51 19.78 49.02
CA LEU A 528 -6.42 19.34 50.09
C LEU A 528 -7.58 20.33 50.30
N PRO A 529 -8.76 19.86 50.72
CA PRO A 529 -9.95 20.72 50.90
C PRO A 529 -9.77 21.87 51.88
N ASN A 530 -8.82 21.76 52.80
CA ASN A 530 -8.48 22.79 53.78
C ASN A 530 -7.47 23.83 53.24
N GLY A 531 -7.01 23.70 52.01
CA GLY A 531 -6.12 24.64 51.36
C GLY A 531 -4.64 24.49 51.71
N GLU A 532 -4.27 23.61 52.60
CA GLU A 532 -2.88 23.27 52.90
C GLU A 532 -2.37 22.14 52.02
N PRO A 533 -1.18 22.31 51.41
CA PRO A 533 -0.51 21.21 50.76
C PRO A 533 0.02 20.25 51.82
N SER A 534 -0.12 18.96 51.63
CA SER A 534 0.71 18.02 52.37
C SER A 534 2.12 18.07 51.77
N ALA A 535 2.96 18.99 52.27
CA ALA A 535 4.34 19.09 51.85
C ALA A 535 5.06 17.76 52.08
N GLY A 536 5.64 17.22 51.01
CA GLY A 536 6.39 15.95 51.04
C GLY A 536 5.58 14.73 50.70
N THR A 537 4.33 14.83 50.23
CA THR A 537 3.63 13.69 49.63
C THR A 537 4.29 13.33 48.33
N THR A 538 4.70 12.06 48.19
CA THR A 538 5.30 11.53 46.98
C THR A 538 4.32 10.60 46.34
N GLU A 539 4.12 10.73 45.02
CA GLU A 539 3.32 9.84 44.19
C GLU A 539 4.20 9.23 43.12
N VAL A 540 3.95 7.98 42.79
CA VAL A 540 4.63 7.32 41.69
C VAL A 540 3.70 7.31 40.48
N VAL A 541 4.16 7.92 39.41
CA VAL A 541 3.50 7.82 38.11
C VAL A 541 4.15 6.66 37.37
N THR A 542 3.34 5.72 36.93
CA THR A 542 3.78 4.62 36.08
C THR A 542 3.12 4.77 34.72
N CYS A 543 3.95 4.80 33.68
CA CYS A 543 3.52 4.82 32.30
C CYS A 543 3.83 3.47 31.65
N ALA A 544 2.82 2.86 31.07
CA ALA A 544 2.95 1.70 30.20
C ALA A 544 2.97 2.19 28.76
N THR A 545 3.93 1.71 27.99
CA THR A 545 4.01 1.94 26.54
C THR A 545 3.97 0.59 25.86
N GLN A 546 3.06 0.41 24.91
CA GLN A 546 2.83 -0.86 24.23
C GLN A 546 2.80 -0.64 22.71
N SER A 547 3.43 -1.54 21.94
CA SER A 547 3.33 -1.54 20.48
C SER A 547 1.92 -1.95 20.04
N VAL A 548 1.35 -1.22 19.08
CA VAL A 548 0.05 -1.57 18.49
C VAL A 548 0.16 -2.85 17.66
N ASN A 549 1.26 -3.00 16.91
CA ASN A 549 1.46 -4.13 16.02
C ASN A 549 1.90 -5.42 16.76
N ASP A 550 2.62 -5.26 17.87
CA ASP A 550 3.00 -6.38 18.74
C ASP A 550 2.69 -6.07 20.21
N PRO A 551 1.49 -6.42 20.68
CA PRO A 551 1.09 -6.17 22.07
C PRO A 551 1.94 -6.88 23.13
N SER A 552 2.83 -7.79 22.76
CA SER A 552 3.77 -8.41 23.70
C SER A 552 4.96 -7.47 24.00
N LEU A 553 5.23 -6.50 23.15
CA LEU A 553 6.22 -5.44 23.38
C LEU A 553 5.59 -4.34 24.23
N VAL A 554 5.85 -4.41 25.51
CA VAL A 554 5.39 -3.41 26.49
C VAL A 554 6.53 -3.04 27.44
N THR A 555 6.67 -1.75 27.72
CA THR A 555 7.59 -1.21 28.72
C THR A 555 6.82 -0.50 29.82
N TYR A 556 7.43 -0.45 31.00
CA TYR A 556 6.88 0.27 32.15
C TYR A 556 7.94 1.19 32.72
N ASP A 557 7.65 2.48 32.68
CA ASP A 557 8.52 3.52 33.21
C ASP A 557 7.83 4.19 34.40
N SER A 558 8.59 4.48 35.44
CA SER A 558 8.04 5.11 36.63
C SER A 558 8.88 6.30 37.10
N VAL A 559 8.20 7.35 37.51
CA VAL A 559 8.82 8.54 38.09
C VAL A 559 8.12 8.95 39.37
N SER A 560 8.90 9.39 40.35
CA SER A 560 8.35 9.97 41.57
C SER A 560 8.02 11.46 41.37
N VAL A 561 6.82 11.83 41.77
CA VAL A 561 6.37 13.25 41.78
C VAL A 561 6.15 13.70 43.21
N ARG A 562 6.68 14.86 43.54
CA ARG A 562 6.68 15.38 44.91
C ARG A 562 6.14 16.80 44.97
#